data_695dab5839195cf096b118d64a1d2716
#
_entry.id   695dab5839195cf096b118d64a1d2716
#
_cell.length_a   1.000
_cell.length_b   1.000
_cell.length_c   1.000
_cell.angle_alpha   90.00
_cell.angle_beta   90.00
_cell.angle_gamma   90.00
#
_symmetry.space_group_name_H-M   'P 1'
#
loop_
_entity.id
_entity.type
_entity.pdbx_description
1 polymer ?
#
loop_
_entity_poly.entity_id
_entity_poly.type
_entity_poly.pdbx_seq_one_letter_code
_entity_poly.pdbx_strand_id
1 'polypeptide(L)'
;ATMLNGMFLFGKQRKELWPYFKYFNFNSGKNLIRVGLVFFILGILTLLSNASDGIILAHTNGTAAVAGYEIVKKLFMFSMFTAFFITPLWPAFGEAIESGDVKWAKKTLKKVLKLSIISGIFFTLPFLIFGKQIIVIWIGDEYIPSWSLLIGFYIYIILNNYIGVMSTLINSS
;
A
#
# COMPACT_ATOMS: atom_id res chain seq x y z
N ALA A 1 19.28 5.25 6.82
CA ALA A 1 18.46 6.35 7.35
C ALA A 1 17.89 6.00 8.74
N THR A 2 17.27 4.85 8.97
CA THR A 2 16.59 4.47 10.23
C THR A 2 17.55 4.34 11.42
N MET A 3 18.72 3.72 11.24
CA MET A 3 19.73 3.62 12.30
C MET A 3 20.29 4.97 12.74
N LEU A 4 20.62 5.85 11.78
CA LEU A 4 21.11 7.20 12.06
C LEU A 4 20.06 8.04 12.80
N ASN A 5 18.80 7.93 12.39
CA ASN A 5 17.68 8.61 13.05
C ASN A 5 17.48 8.07 14.49
N GLY A 6 17.59 6.76 14.69
CA GLY A 6 17.55 6.14 16.02
C GLY A 6 18.67 6.62 16.92
N MET A 7 19.91 6.65 16.42
CA MET A 7 21.07 7.16 17.16
C MET A 7 20.93 8.64 17.54
N PHE A 8 20.40 9.47 16.63
CA PHE A 8 20.14 10.87 16.91
C PHE A 8 19.03 11.07 17.95
N LEU A 9 17.94 10.31 17.81
CA LEU A 9 16.79 10.40 18.70
C LEU A 9 17.15 9.97 20.13
N PHE A 10 17.76 8.80 20.29
CA PHE A 10 18.13 8.26 21.61
C PHE A 10 19.39 8.90 22.20
N GLY A 11 20.34 9.33 21.35
CA GLY A 11 21.60 9.93 21.81
C GLY A 11 21.51 11.41 22.16
N LYS A 12 20.62 12.19 21.47
CA LYS A 12 20.60 13.65 21.59
C LYS A 12 19.23 14.22 22.02
N GLN A 13 18.11 13.75 21.44
CA GLN A 13 16.80 14.33 21.70
C GLN A 13 16.06 13.74 22.91
N ARG A 14 16.12 12.42 23.08
CA ARG A 14 15.36 11.70 24.09
C ARG A 14 16.25 10.66 24.80
N LYS A 15 17.24 11.15 25.53
CA LYS A 15 18.18 10.28 26.30
C LYS A 15 17.48 9.40 27.33
N GLU A 16 16.34 9.86 27.84
CA GLU A 16 15.50 9.11 28.79
C GLU A 16 14.88 7.84 28.18
N LEU A 17 14.77 7.78 26.85
CA LEU A 17 14.23 6.62 26.14
C LEU A 17 15.33 5.64 25.69
N TRP A 18 16.58 5.83 26.14
CA TRP A 18 17.65 4.91 25.79
C TRP A 18 17.30 3.50 26.25
N PRO A 19 17.42 2.47 25.39
CA PRO A 19 17.06 1.10 25.75
C PRO A 19 18.07 0.53 26.76
N TYR A 20 17.65 0.45 28.01
CA TYR A 20 18.43 -0.24 29.07
C TYR A 20 17.87 -1.63 29.26
N PHE A 21 18.76 -2.64 29.35
CA PHE A 21 18.39 -4.02 29.67
C PHE A 21 17.62 -4.17 30.99
N LYS A 22 17.79 -3.24 31.93
CA LYS A 22 17.06 -3.19 33.19
C LYS A 22 15.53 -3.13 33.04
N TYR A 23 15.05 -2.55 31.96
CA TYR A 23 13.60 -2.41 31.69
C TYR A 23 13.06 -3.52 30.79
N PHE A 24 13.90 -4.53 30.49
CA PHE A 24 13.46 -5.65 29.67
C PHE A 24 12.41 -6.48 30.41
N ASN A 25 11.21 -6.55 29.86
CA ASN A 25 10.12 -7.37 30.39
C ASN A 25 9.79 -8.49 29.39
N PHE A 26 10.05 -9.73 29.81
CA PHE A 26 9.85 -10.91 28.96
C PHE A 26 8.39 -11.07 28.52
N ASN A 27 7.42 -10.77 29.40
CA ASN A 27 6.00 -10.86 29.07
C ASN A 27 5.58 -9.84 28.02
N SER A 28 6.08 -8.61 28.13
CA SER A 28 5.87 -7.59 27.09
C SER A 28 6.51 -7.98 25.76
N GLY A 29 7.72 -8.56 25.80
CA GLY A 29 8.41 -9.10 24.64
C GLY A 29 7.61 -10.22 23.96
N LYS A 30 7.05 -11.15 24.73
CA LYS A 30 6.19 -12.24 24.21
C LYS A 30 4.93 -11.71 23.52
N ASN A 31 4.31 -10.69 24.10
CA ASN A 31 3.13 -10.06 23.49
C ASN A 31 3.48 -9.35 22.18
N LEU A 32 4.59 -8.62 22.14
CA LEU A 32 5.07 -7.97 20.92
C LEU A 32 5.39 -8.99 19.83
N ILE A 33 6.04 -10.11 20.18
CA ILE A 33 6.30 -11.19 19.21
C ILE A 33 5.00 -11.79 18.69
N ARG A 34 4.01 -12.02 19.56
CA ARG A 34 2.71 -12.57 19.14
C ARG A 34 2.01 -11.67 18.13
N VAL A 35 1.95 -10.37 18.41
CA VAL A 35 1.35 -9.39 17.49
C VAL A 35 2.18 -9.29 16.21
N GLY A 36 3.51 -9.21 16.33
CA GLY A 36 4.41 -9.16 15.19
C GLY A 36 4.32 -10.38 14.28
N LEU A 37 4.08 -11.58 14.84
CA LEU A 37 3.90 -12.82 14.10
C LEU A 37 2.64 -12.77 13.21
N VAL A 38 1.54 -12.19 13.71
CA VAL A 38 0.32 -12.00 12.93
C VAL A 38 0.59 -11.10 11.72
N PHE A 39 1.24 -9.95 11.95
CA PHE A 39 1.63 -9.04 10.85
C PHE A 39 2.64 -9.68 9.89
N PHE A 40 3.55 -10.50 10.37
CA PHE A 40 4.50 -11.25 9.54
C PHE A 40 3.79 -12.25 8.62
N ILE A 41 2.85 -13.02 9.16
CA ILE A 41 2.03 -13.96 8.36
C ILE A 41 1.21 -13.20 7.32
N LEU A 42 0.55 -12.10 7.70
CA LEU A 42 -0.17 -11.24 6.76
C LEU A 42 0.74 -10.70 5.66
N GLY A 43 1.97 -10.31 6.01
CA GLY A 43 2.99 -9.90 5.05
C GLY A 43 3.35 -10.99 4.05
N ILE A 44 3.59 -12.22 4.52
CA ILE A 44 3.86 -13.38 3.65
C ILE A 44 2.68 -13.65 2.73
N LEU A 45 1.45 -13.68 3.25
CA LEU A 45 0.24 -13.91 2.45
C LEU A 45 0.08 -12.82 1.36
N THR A 46 0.37 -11.57 1.70
CA THR A 46 0.35 -10.46 0.73
C THR A 46 1.41 -10.64 -0.36
N LEU A 47 2.63 -11.04 -0.01
CA LEU A 47 3.69 -11.32 -0.98
C LEU A 47 3.32 -12.48 -1.91
N LEU A 48 2.77 -13.57 -1.35
CA LEU A 48 2.31 -14.72 -2.15
C LEU A 48 1.16 -14.31 -3.08
N SER A 49 0.20 -13.53 -2.58
CA SER A 49 -0.90 -13.01 -3.41
C SER A 49 -0.39 -12.16 -4.58
N ASN A 50 0.56 -11.26 -4.33
CA ASN A 50 1.12 -10.42 -5.38
C ASN A 50 2.00 -11.19 -6.40
N ALA A 51 2.61 -12.30 -5.97
CA ALA A 51 3.41 -13.16 -6.85
C ALA A 51 2.56 -14.14 -7.65
N SER A 52 1.39 -14.53 -7.13
CA SER A 52 0.52 -15.54 -7.74
C SER A 52 0.04 -15.13 -9.13
N ASP A 53 -0.23 -13.86 -9.35
CA ASP A 53 -0.66 -13.33 -10.66
C ASP A 53 0.36 -13.66 -11.76
N GLY A 54 1.66 -13.41 -11.49
CA GLY A 54 2.75 -13.71 -12.41
C GLY A 54 2.93 -15.21 -12.64
N ILE A 55 2.81 -16.03 -11.58
CA ILE A 55 2.95 -17.49 -11.67
C ILE A 55 1.80 -18.09 -12.49
N ILE A 56 0.56 -17.69 -12.23
CA ILE A 56 -0.61 -18.17 -12.97
C ILE A 56 -0.49 -17.76 -14.44
N LEU A 57 -0.13 -16.50 -14.69
CA LEU A 57 0.02 -16.00 -16.06
C LEU A 57 1.14 -16.71 -16.82
N ALA A 58 2.27 -17.01 -16.16
CA ALA A 58 3.35 -17.78 -16.76
C ALA A 58 2.91 -19.18 -17.19
N HIS A 59 2.12 -19.86 -16.36
CA HIS A 59 1.61 -21.18 -16.64
C HIS A 59 0.55 -21.21 -17.74
N THR A 60 -0.30 -20.18 -17.82
CA THR A 60 -1.43 -20.18 -18.76
C THR A 60 -1.09 -19.56 -20.11
N ASN A 61 -0.30 -18.48 -20.12
CA ASN A 61 -0.05 -17.66 -21.31
C ASN A 61 1.43 -17.53 -21.68
N GLY A 62 2.31 -18.13 -20.89
CA GLY A 62 3.76 -18.09 -21.10
C GLY A 62 4.45 -16.84 -20.56
N THR A 63 5.78 -16.85 -20.61
CA THR A 63 6.63 -15.81 -20.00
C THR A 63 6.52 -14.44 -20.69
N ALA A 64 6.24 -14.39 -21.99
CA ALA A 64 6.03 -13.14 -22.72
C ALA A 64 4.79 -12.37 -22.20
N ALA A 65 3.72 -13.09 -21.85
CA ALA A 65 2.52 -12.48 -21.27
C ALA A 65 2.80 -11.89 -19.88
N VAL A 66 3.65 -12.55 -19.07
CA VAL A 66 4.10 -12.02 -17.77
C VAL A 66 4.86 -10.71 -17.94
N ALA A 67 5.77 -10.64 -18.92
CA ALA A 67 6.53 -9.42 -19.20
C ALA A 67 5.59 -8.25 -19.53
N GLY A 68 4.62 -8.45 -20.43
CA GLY A 68 3.62 -7.43 -20.76
C GLY A 68 2.76 -6.99 -19.57
N TYR A 69 2.35 -7.95 -18.74
CA TYR A 69 1.60 -7.69 -17.51
C TYR A 69 2.40 -6.85 -16.52
N GLU A 70 3.65 -7.21 -16.25
CA GLU A 70 4.51 -6.50 -15.30
C GLU A 70 4.87 -5.07 -15.78
N ILE A 71 5.00 -4.85 -17.09
CA ILE A 71 5.19 -3.53 -17.68
C ILE A 71 3.98 -2.63 -17.37
N VAL A 72 2.77 -3.12 -17.66
CA VAL A 72 1.54 -2.36 -17.37
C VAL A 72 1.37 -2.15 -15.88
N LYS A 73 1.63 -3.15 -15.06
CA LYS A 73 1.61 -3.05 -13.60
C LYS A 73 2.53 -1.94 -13.10
N LYS A 74 3.77 -1.88 -13.58
CA LYS A 74 4.72 -0.81 -13.24
C LYS A 74 4.25 0.56 -13.70
N LEU A 75 3.67 0.68 -14.89
CA LEU A 75 3.10 1.93 -15.37
C LEU A 75 2.02 2.46 -14.42
N PHE A 76 1.10 1.59 -13.99
CA PHE A 76 0.03 1.98 -13.08
C PHE A 76 0.49 2.18 -11.62
N MET A 77 1.66 1.64 -11.22
CA MET A 77 2.24 1.93 -9.89
C MET A 77 2.53 3.41 -9.67
N PHE A 78 2.79 4.20 -10.71
CA PHE A 78 2.93 5.65 -10.60
C PHE A 78 1.66 6.35 -10.08
N SER A 79 0.50 5.70 -10.15
CA SER A 79 -0.76 6.23 -9.61
C SER A 79 -0.98 5.97 -8.11
N MET A 80 -0.08 5.24 -7.45
CA MET A 80 -0.20 4.89 -6.02
C MET A 80 0.08 6.07 -5.06
N PHE A 81 0.23 7.30 -5.57
CA PHE A 81 0.35 8.51 -4.72
C PHE A 81 -0.77 8.66 -3.70
N THR A 82 -1.94 8.08 -3.96
CA THR A 82 -3.09 8.10 -3.05
C THR A 82 -2.75 7.49 -1.68
N ALA A 83 -1.88 6.47 -1.63
CA ALA A 83 -1.45 5.83 -0.39
C ALA A 83 -0.74 6.80 0.57
N PHE A 84 0.00 7.80 0.05
CA PHE A 84 0.67 8.79 0.88
C PHE A 84 -0.30 9.65 1.70
N PHE A 85 -1.53 9.84 1.21
CA PHE A 85 -2.56 10.60 1.92
C PHE A 85 -3.37 9.73 2.89
N ILE A 86 -3.42 8.43 2.66
CA ILE A 86 -4.21 7.49 3.46
C ILE A 86 -3.43 7.01 4.68
N THR A 87 -2.15 6.65 4.50
CA THR A 87 -1.32 6.07 5.56
C THR A 87 -1.23 6.92 6.83
N PRO A 88 -1.08 8.26 6.78
CA PRO A 88 -1.04 9.10 7.97
C PRO A 88 -2.35 9.13 8.77
N LEU A 89 -3.47 8.68 8.18
CA LEU A 89 -4.77 8.68 8.86
C LEU A 89 -4.95 7.49 9.79
N TRP A 90 -4.11 6.47 9.72
CA TRP A 90 -4.18 5.30 10.59
C TRP A 90 -4.17 5.68 12.09
N PRO A 91 -3.14 6.41 12.60
CA PRO A 91 -3.14 6.83 14.00
C PRO A 91 -4.34 7.72 14.37
N ALA A 92 -4.74 8.62 13.46
CA ALA A 92 -5.87 9.53 13.70
C ALA A 92 -7.22 8.81 13.82
N PHE A 93 -7.42 7.73 13.05
CA PHE A 93 -8.60 6.88 13.22
C PHE A 93 -8.55 6.10 14.53
N GLY A 94 -7.38 5.58 14.94
CA GLY A 94 -7.19 4.91 16.22
C GLY A 94 -7.57 5.82 17.39
N GLU A 95 -7.03 7.04 17.42
CA GLU A 95 -7.33 8.04 18.44
C GLU A 95 -8.82 8.41 18.48
N ALA A 96 -9.45 8.59 17.31
CA ALA A 96 -10.87 8.91 17.23
C ALA A 96 -11.77 7.77 17.73
N ILE A 97 -11.37 6.52 17.51
CA ILE A 97 -12.10 5.34 17.98
C ILE A 97 -11.94 5.20 19.49
N GLU A 98 -10.72 5.32 20.01
CA GLU A 98 -10.43 5.25 21.45
C GLU A 98 -11.12 6.37 22.26
N SER A 99 -11.18 7.59 21.70
CA SER A 99 -11.87 8.74 22.32
C SER A 99 -13.39 8.71 22.14
N GLY A 100 -13.93 7.77 21.34
CA GLY A 100 -15.37 7.65 21.07
C GLY A 100 -15.90 8.70 20.07
N ASP A 101 -15.03 9.44 19.37
CA ASP A 101 -15.46 10.42 18.35
C ASP A 101 -15.83 9.75 17.02
N VAL A 102 -16.88 8.93 17.09
CA VAL A 102 -17.44 8.22 15.92
C VAL A 102 -17.93 9.21 14.85
N LYS A 103 -18.32 10.42 15.23
CA LYS A 103 -18.81 11.44 14.30
C LYS A 103 -17.67 11.94 13.40
N TRP A 104 -16.52 12.24 13.98
CA TRP A 104 -15.33 12.63 13.24
C TRP A 104 -14.84 11.47 12.35
N ALA A 105 -14.75 10.26 12.88
CA ALA A 105 -14.31 9.08 12.12
C ALA A 105 -15.18 8.85 10.88
N LYS A 106 -16.51 8.88 11.01
CA LYS A 106 -17.45 8.74 9.87
C LYS A 106 -17.31 9.88 8.85
N LYS A 107 -17.18 11.13 9.30
CA LYS A 107 -17.02 12.29 8.41
C LYS A 107 -15.71 12.21 7.63
N THR A 108 -14.62 11.90 8.34
CA THR A 108 -13.28 11.77 7.76
C THR A 108 -13.24 10.61 6.78
N LEU A 109 -13.79 9.44 7.13
CA LEU A 109 -13.88 8.27 6.24
C LEU A 109 -14.56 8.62 4.91
N LYS A 110 -15.74 9.26 4.95
CA LYS A 110 -16.46 9.66 3.72
C LYS A 110 -15.63 10.62 2.86
N LYS A 111 -14.96 11.59 3.49
CA LYS A 111 -14.11 12.57 2.79
C LYS A 111 -12.91 11.88 2.13
N VAL A 112 -12.24 11.00 2.86
CA VAL A 112 -11.04 10.29 2.39
C VAL A 112 -11.40 9.28 1.29
N LEU A 113 -12.51 8.55 1.42
CA LEU A 113 -13.02 7.67 0.37
C LEU A 113 -13.28 8.43 -0.93
N LYS A 114 -13.99 9.56 -0.84
CA LYS A 114 -14.27 10.40 -2.01
C LYS A 114 -12.97 10.91 -2.65
N LEU A 115 -12.04 11.42 -1.84
CA LEU A 115 -10.76 11.92 -2.31
C LEU A 115 -9.91 10.80 -2.94
N SER A 116 -9.87 9.63 -2.31
CA SER A 116 -9.13 8.45 -2.78
C SER A 116 -9.64 7.94 -4.14
N ILE A 117 -10.96 7.88 -4.33
CA ILE A 117 -11.55 7.47 -5.60
C ILE A 117 -11.29 8.53 -6.68
N ILE A 118 -11.51 9.81 -6.39
CA ILE A 118 -11.30 10.90 -7.35
C ILE A 118 -9.83 10.97 -7.76
N SER A 119 -8.90 10.91 -6.81
CA SER A 119 -7.46 10.92 -7.10
C SER A 119 -7.04 9.66 -7.86
N GLY A 120 -7.58 8.49 -7.51
CA GLY A 120 -7.38 7.26 -8.26
C GLY A 120 -7.77 7.42 -9.73
N ILE A 121 -8.97 7.90 -10.00
CA ILE A 121 -9.45 8.17 -11.36
C ILE A 121 -8.53 9.17 -12.06
N PHE A 122 -8.24 10.28 -11.42
CA PHE A 122 -7.43 11.36 -12.01
C PHE A 122 -6.03 10.92 -12.39
N PHE A 123 -5.33 10.21 -11.51
CA PHE A 123 -3.96 9.76 -11.76
C PHE A 123 -3.86 8.55 -12.69
N THR A 124 -4.89 7.70 -12.78
CA THR A 124 -4.85 6.52 -13.65
C THR A 124 -5.43 6.77 -15.05
N LEU A 125 -6.29 7.77 -15.20
CA LEU A 125 -6.92 8.08 -16.48
C LEU A 125 -5.91 8.37 -17.62
N PRO A 126 -4.83 9.13 -17.40
CA PRO A 126 -3.79 9.31 -18.42
C PRO A 126 -3.15 8.00 -18.86
N PHE A 127 -2.92 7.06 -17.95
CA PHE A 127 -2.35 5.75 -18.27
C PHE A 127 -3.35 4.85 -19.01
N LEU A 128 -4.64 5.01 -18.77
CA LEU A 128 -5.66 4.34 -19.56
C LEU A 128 -5.68 4.86 -20.99
N ILE A 129 -5.67 6.18 -21.19
CA ILE A 129 -5.79 6.81 -22.51
C ILE A 129 -4.51 6.68 -23.32
N PHE A 130 -3.37 7.02 -22.72
CA PHE A 130 -2.07 7.13 -23.37
C PHE A 130 -1.12 5.95 -23.04
N GLY A 131 -1.58 4.92 -22.33
CA GLY A 131 -0.74 3.84 -21.82
C GLY A 131 0.01 3.10 -22.91
N LYS A 132 -0.62 2.85 -24.07
CA LYS A 132 0.05 2.24 -25.21
C LYS A 132 1.19 3.10 -25.75
N GLN A 133 0.93 4.40 -25.95
CA GLN A 133 1.93 5.34 -26.45
C GLN A 133 3.10 5.49 -25.47
N ILE A 134 2.78 5.59 -24.17
CA ILE A 134 3.81 5.69 -23.13
C ILE A 134 4.70 4.44 -23.13
N ILE A 135 4.12 3.24 -23.25
CA ILE A 135 4.88 1.99 -23.27
C ILE A 135 5.74 1.89 -24.53
N VAL A 136 5.22 2.27 -25.69
CA VAL A 136 6.00 2.30 -26.93
C VAL A 136 7.20 3.25 -26.83
N ILE A 137 7.01 4.44 -26.24
CA ILE A 137 8.11 5.39 -26.03
C ILE A 137 9.12 4.87 -24.99
N TRP A 138 8.66 4.16 -23.97
CA TRP A 138 9.51 3.71 -22.85
C TRP A 138 10.34 2.46 -23.17
N ILE A 139 9.72 1.48 -23.85
CA ILE A 139 10.30 0.12 -24.02
C ILE A 139 10.41 -0.26 -25.50
N GLY A 140 9.65 0.41 -26.37
CA GLY A 140 9.51 0.05 -27.79
C GLY A 140 8.16 -0.63 -28.05
N ASP A 141 7.98 -1.05 -29.29
CA ASP A 141 6.74 -1.63 -29.81
C ASP A 141 6.59 -3.14 -29.60
N GLU A 142 7.61 -3.78 -29.00
CA GLU A 142 7.62 -5.23 -28.75
C GLU A 142 6.51 -5.68 -27.79
N TYR A 143 6.09 -4.81 -26.86
CA TYR A 143 5.11 -5.14 -25.80
C TYR A 143 3.92 -4.18 -25.76
N ILE A 144 3.15 -4.12 -26.84
CA ILE A 144 1.95 -3.28 -26.89
C ILE A 144 0.82 -3.96 -26.08
N PRO A 145 0.35 -3.38 -24.95
CA PRO A 145 -0.67 -4.00 -24.14
C PRO A 145 -2.04 -3.98 -24.82
N SER A 146 -2.86 -4.97 -24.49
CA SER A 146 -4.28 -4.97 -24.88
C SER A 146 -5.06 -3.91 -24.12
N TRP A 147 -6.14 -3.41 -24.71
CA TRP A 147 -7.04 -2.48 -24.02
C TRP A 147 -7.70 -3.12 -22.80
N SER A 148 -8.01 -4.40 -22.85
CA SER A 148 -8.57 -5.14 -21.70
C SER A 148 -7.63 -5.14 -20.50
N LEU A 149 -6.32 -5.24 -20.72
CA LEU A 149 -5.33 -5.19 -19.66
C LEU A 149 -5.25 -3.78 -19.03
N LEU A 150 -5.24 -2.74 -19.84
CA LEU A 150 -5.23 -1.35 -19.37
C LEU A 150 -6.49 -1.01 -18.56
N ILE A 151 -7.66 -1.41 -19.07
CA ILE A 151 -8.95 -1.23 -18.38
C ILE A 151 -8.96 -2.02 -17.06
N GLY A 152 -8.47 -3.25 -17.07
CA GLY A 152 -8.35 -4.08 -15.87
C GLY A 152 -7.53 -3.42 -14.78
N PHE A 153 -6.35 -2.90 -15.11
CA PHE A 153 -5.51 -2.16 -14.15
C PHE A 153 -6.15 -0.85 -13.69
N TYR A 154 -6.82 -0.13 -14.58
CA TYR A 154 -7.56 1.08 -14.21
C TYR A 154 -8.62 0.80 -13.14
N ILE A 155 -9.45 -0.21 -13.35
CA ILE A 155 -10.49 -0.63 -12.39
C ILE A 155 -9.83 -1.14 -11.11
N TYR A 156 -8.80 -1.98 -11.22
CA TYR A 156 -8.06 -2.54 -10.08
C TYR A 156 -7.53 -1.45 -9.15
N ILE A 157 -6.89 -0.40 -9.67
CA ILE A 157 -6.35 0.69 -8.84
C ILE A 157 -7.46 1.45 -8.10
N ILE A 158 -8.58 1.72 -8.76
CA ILE A 158 -9.72 2.40 -8.13
C ILE A 158 -10.28 1.56 -6.96
N LEU A 159 -10.46 0.25 -7.19
CA LEU A 159 -10.91 -0.68 -6.15
C LEU A 159 -9.88 -0.80 -5.01
N ASN A 160 -8.61 -0.87 -5.35
CA ASN A 160 -7.53 -0.96 -4.36
C ASN A 160 -7.45 0.29 -3.48
N ASN A 161 -7.66 1.48 -4.04
CA ASN A 161 -7.75 2.72 -3.29
C ASN A 161 -8.95 2.70 -2.32
N TYR A 162 -10.10 2.20 -2.74
CA TYR A 162 -11.27 2.02 -1.87
C TYR A 162 -10.96 1.05 -0.72
N ILE A 163 -10.42 -0.12 -1.05
CA ILE A 163 -10.04 -1.15 -0.07
C ILE A 163 -8.99 -0.62 0.92
N GLY A 164 -7.99 0.14 0.44
CA GLY A 164 -6.94 0.72 1.26
C GLY A 164 -7.48 1.66 2.35
N VAL A 165 -8.45 2.51 2.01
CA VAL A 165 -9.10 3.40 2.99
C VAL A 165 -9.89 2.59 4.02
N MET A 166 -10.66 1.58 3.59
CA MET A 166 -11.41 0.71 4.49
C MET A 166 -10.50 -0.09 5.42
N SER A 167 -9.42 -0.65 4.88
CA SER A 167 -8.43 -1.39 5.67
C SER A 167 -7.75 -0.51 6.71
N THR A 168 -7.48 0.77 6.39
CA THR A 168 -6.89 1.71 7.34
C THR A 168 -7.80 1.93 8.54
N LEU A 169 -9.12 2.07 8.33
CA LEU A 169 -10.08 2.20 9.42
C LEU A 169 -10.19 0.91 10.24
N ILE A 170 -10.32 -0.24 9.58
CA ILE A 170 -10.48 -1.53 10.27
C ILE A 170 -9.24 -1.88 11.10
N ASN A 171 -8.05 -1.63 10.55
CA ASN A 171 -6.79 -1.92 11.26
C ASN A 171 -6.49 -0.91 12.38
N SER A 172 -7.22 0.20 12.48
CA SER A 172 -7.08 1.19 13.55
C SER A 172 -8.03 0.93 14.74
N SER A 173 -8.96 -0.01 14.61
CA SER A 173 -9.88 -0.45 15.68
C SER A 173 -9.31 -1.71 16.41
#